data_a4e2c0091f184623d0d8f2855f383dda
#
_entry.id   a4e2c0091f184623d0d8f2855f383dda
#
_cell.length_a   1.000
_cell.length_b   1.000
_cell.length_c   1.000
_cell.angle_alpha   90.00
_cell.angle_beta   90.00
_cell.angle_gamma   90.00
#
_symmetry.space_group_name_H-M   'P 1'
#
loop_
_entity.id
_entity.type
_entity.pdbx_description
1 polymer ?
#
loop_
_entity_poly.entity_id
_entity_poly.type
_entity_poly.pdbx_seq_one_letter_code
_entity_poly.pdbx_strand_id
1 'polypeptide(L)'
;MNGTRRRSRGLTRAIIVALAAAAALASLGLAASPSASESASPSASTNPQASPAMRTWKPPSLAYYYMWFTPSSWTHTKTDLPSLGAYDSTDPAVIKQHVAWAKAAGIDAFIVSWKSTPSLNLALAELVSECRTQGLKLVLIYEGLDVNRNPIPAATVETDLLAFEHQYGSDPVFDLYGKTAVIWSGTWRFSDADVAMIRNNVGAPDKILLLGSEKGAAAYQARASLFDGDAYYWSSADPLSTPGYATRLNQLAAAVHTTGGLWLAPAAVGFDARLNGGTSTVDRRNGATLTRAWSDAAASNPDGIALISWNEFTENTFVEPSQATGTRYLDVLSLLTGAQGSNGSAPAISALPSEAAPAESPSPQIEAASPTSAEAVKGAASTGPARPSTPYSPIPPLIVAGLVLAFLGLLRLSLKNRNGKPDGEDDLRPGPTAVRPR
;
A
#
# COMPACT_ATOMS: atom_id res chain seq x y z
N MET A 1 21.87 18.55 64.69
CA MET A 1 21.56 17.34 65.48
C MET A 1 21.28 16.27 64.44
N ASN A 2 22.28 15.49 64.18
CA ASN A 2 22.50 14.08 64.57
C ASN A 2 21.33 13.18 64.11
N GLY A 3 21.48 12.20 63.36
CA GLY A 3 22.52 11.20 63.02
C GLY A 3 21.74 10.13 62.24
N THR A 4 22.16 9.28 61.60
CA THR A 4 23.22 8.29 61.49
C THR A 4 22.79 7.22 60.47
N ARG A 5 23.73 6.92 59.67
CA ARG A 5 23.95 5.73 58.82
C ARG A 5 23.46 4.41 59.42
N ARG A 6 22.98 3.50 58.57
CA ARG A 6 23.48 2.10 58.60
C ARG A 6 23.50 1.46 57.22
N ARG A 7 24.68 0.97 56.88
CA ARG A 7 24.97 -0.01 55.81
C ARG A 7 24.64 -1.42 56.34
N SER A 8 24.21 -2.29 55.45
CA SER A 8 24.58 -3.71 55.61
C SER A 8 24.82 -4.37 54.25
N ARG A 9 26.00 -4.93 54.21
CA ARG A 9 26.57 -5.81 53.18
C ARG A 9 26.04 -7.24 53.36
N GLY A 10 26.14 -8.01 52.33
CA GLY A 10 26.08 -9.49 52.36
C GLY A 10 25.73 -10.00 50.99
N LEU A 11 26.46 -10.53 50.30
CA LEU A 11 27.47 -11.58 50.20
C LEU A 11 27.10 -12.53 49.05
N THR A 12 27.96 -12.55 48.14
CA THR A 12 28.34 -13.48 47.07
C THR A 12 27.98 -14.96 47.33
N ARG A 13 27.52 -15.64 46.29
CA ARG A 13 27.94 -17.03 46.02
C ARG A 13 27.88 -17.33 44.52
N ALA A 14 29.07 -17.52 43.97
CA ALA A 14 29.35 -18.14 42.69
C ALA A 14 29.24 -19.67 42.84
N ILE A 15 28.74 -20.36 41.81
CA ILE A 15 29.04 -21.78 41.59
C ILE A 15 29.43 -21.95 40.14
N ILE A 16 30.66 -22.35 39.93
CA ILE A 16 31.30 -22.84 38.71
C ILE A 16 31.14 -24.35 38.67
N VAL A 17 30.76 -24.93 37.53
CA VAL A 17 31.11 -26.31 37.11
C VAL A 17 31.02 -26.29 35.58
N ALA A 18 32.05 -26.19 34.80
CA ALA A 18 33.14 -27.10 34.43
C ALA A 18 32.75 -28.13 33.37
N LEU A 19 33.47 -27.97 32.28
CA LEU A 19 33.69 -28.78 31.05
C LEU A 19 33.73 -30.28 31.26
N ALA A 20 33.32 -31.03 30.21
CA ALA A 20 34.03 -32.24 29.78
C ALA A 20 33.89 -32.40 28.27
N ALA A 21 35.01 -32.34 27.58
CA ALA A 21 35.21 -32.79 26.21
C ALA A 21 35.59 -34.28 26.25
N ALA A 22 35.18 -35.05 25.26
CA ALA A 22 35.82 -36.31 24.92
C ALA A 22 35.73 -36.55 23.41
N ALA A 23 36.89 -36.57 22.77
CA ALA A 23 37.18 -37.05 21.44
C ALA A 23 37.57 -38.54 21.51
N ALA A 24 37.24 -39.33 20.46
CA ALA A 24 37.95 -40.53 20.05
C ALA A 24 37.44 -40.90 18.64
N LEU A 25 38.18 -40.69 17.58
CA LEU A 25 39.20 -41.52 16.90
C LEU A 25 38.67 -42.83 16.32
N ALA A 26 38.61 -42.79 15.00
CA ALA A 26 39.10 -43.67 13.93
C ALA A 26 39.10 -45.21 14.11
N SER A 27 38.62 -45.90 13.09
CA SER A 27 39.32 -47.05 12.52
C SER A 27 38.88 -47.31 11.08
N LEU A 28 39.91 -47.43 10.22
CA LEU A 28 39.91 -47.91 8.85
C LEU A 28 39.49 -49.39 8.78
N GLY A 29 38.79 -49.75 7.72
CA GLY A 29 38.59 -51.14 7.29
C GLY A 29 38.49 -51.22 5.78
N LEU A 30 39.58 -51.48 5.09
CA LEU A 30 39.65 -51.98 3.68
C LEU A 30 39.23 -53.43 3.63
N ALA A 31 38.37 -53.82 2.67
CA ALA A 31 38.48 -55.11 1.99
C ALA A 31 37.56 -55.23 0.77
N ALA A 32 38.19 -55.34 -0.38
CA ALA A 32 38.01 -56.30 -1.48
C ALA A 32 36.64 -56.47 -2.17
N SER A 33 36.64 -56.16 -3.44
CA SER A 33 35.71 -56.68 -4.48
C SER A 33 35.91 -58.19 -4.73
N PRO A 34 34.91 -58.86 -5.27
CA PRO A 34 35.14 -59.68 -6.46
C PRO A 34 34.16 -59.42 -7.59
N SER A 35 34.69 -59.76 -8.77
CA SER A 35 34.20 -59.59 -10.12
C SER A 35 33.01 -60.47 -10.52
N ALA A 36 32.21 -59.91 -11.43
CA ALA A 36 31.57 -60.48 -12.59
C ALA A 36 30.70 -61.75 -12.48
N SER A 37 29.44 -61.60 -12.88
CA SER A 37 28.81 -62.54 -13.81
C SER A 37 27.71 -61.81 -14.59
N GLU A 38 27.88 -61.87 -15.92
CA GLU A 38 26.98 -61.41 -16.97
C GLU A 38 25.73 -62.32 -16.99
N SER A 39 24.55 -61.75 -17.05
CA SER A 39 23.38 -62.46 -17.56
C SER A 39 22.37 -61.46 -18.16
N ALA A 40 21.94 -61.83 -19.34
CA ALA A 40 21.24 -61.09 -20.35
C ALA A 40 19.87 -60.52 -19.97
N SER A 41 19.52 -59.45 -20.66
CA SER A 41 18.25 -58.70 -20.73
C SER A 41 16.99 -59.52 -20.94
N PRO A 42 15.81 -58.92 -20.57
CA PRO A 42 14.94 -58.46 -21.66
C PRO A 42 14.58 -56.97 -21.54
N SER A 43 14.60 -56.30 -22.68
CA SER A 43 14.17 -54.94 -22.92
C SER A 43 12.69 -54.79 -22.56
N ALA A 44 12.41 -54.08 -21.47
CA ALA A 44 11.10 -53.47 -21.23
C ALA A 44 11.20 -52.01 -21.64
N SER A 45 10.57 -51.66 -22.74
CA SER A 45 10.31 -50.30 -23.17
C SER A 45 9.42 -49.62 -22.13
N THR A 46 10.02 -48.93 -21.19
CA THR A 46 9.30 -47.99 -20.32
C THR A 46 9.25 -46.65 -21.02
N ASN A 47 8.06 -46.37 -21.57
CA ASN A 47 7.65 -45.05 -21.95
C ASN A 47 7.96 -44.09 -20.79
N PRO A 48 8.73 -43.01 -20.95
CA PRO A 48 8.92 -42.05 -19.89
C PRO A 48 7.58 -41.32 -19.68
N GLN A 49 6.85 -41.74 -18.68
CA GLN A 49 5.70 -41.01 -18.15
C GLN A 49 6.23 -39.65 -17.72
N ALA A 50 5.93 -38.63 -18.52
CA ALA A 50 6.27 -37.25 -18.20
C ALA A 50 5.75 -36.98 -16.76
N SER A 51 6.67 -36.77 -15.83
CA SER A 51 6.35 -36.25 -14.51
C SER A 51 5.48 -35.03 -14.71
N PRO A 52 4.35 -34.87 -14.02
CA PRO A 52 3.57 -33.65 -14.10
C PRO A 52 4.52 -32.50 -13.76
N ALA A 53 4.69 -31.58 -14.69
CA ALA A 53 5.46 -30.38 -14.46
C ALA A 53 4.93 -29.75 -13.17
N MET A 54 5.76 -29.71 -12.12
CA MET A 54 5.42 -28.93 -10.92
C MET A 54 5.09 -27.54 -11.42
N ARG A 55 3.83 -27.12 -11.31
CA ARG A 55 3.47 -25.72 -11.48
C ARG A 55 4.29 -24.97 -10.46
N THR A 56 5.32 -24.29 -10.89
CA THR A 56 6.02 -23.33 -10.05
C THR A 56 5.01 -22.25 -9.72
N TRP A 57 4.46 -22.28 -8.50
CA TRP A 57 3.56 -21.26 -8.03
C TRP A 57 4.30 -19.93 -8.05
N LYS A 58 3.75 -18.96 -8.78
CA LYS A 58 4.26 -17.59 -8.83
C LYS A 58 3.34 -16.76 -7.92
N PRO A 59 3.90 -16.01 -6.95
CA PRO A 59 3.09 -15.13 -6.13
C PRO A 59 2.39 -14.08 -7.02
N PRO A 60 1.14 -13.71 -6.73
CA PRO A 60 0.45 -12.67 -7.45
C PRO A 60 1.19 -11.33 -7.31
N SER A 61 1.12 -10.54 -8.38
CA SER A 61 1.65 -9.19 -8.46
C SER A 61 0.54 -8.19 -8.17
N LEU A 62 0.67 -7.41 -7.11
CA LEU A 62 -0.32 -6.43 -6.67
C LEU A 62 0.24 -5.02 -6.80
N ALA A 63 -0.64 -4.00 -6.91
CA ALA A 63 -0.21 -2.60 -6.91
C ALA A 63 -1.13 -1.75 -6.04
N TYR A 64 -0.55 -0.95 -5.13
CA TYR A 64 -1.30 0.04 -4.35
C TYR A 64 -1.91 1.08 -5.27
N TYR A 65 -3.23 1.26 -5.17
CA TYR A 65 -4.04 2.11 -6.03
C TYR A 65 -4.81 3.14 -5.22
N TYR A 66 -4.69 4.42 -5.60
CA TYR A 66 -5.28 5.55 -4.88
C TYR A 66 -6.40 6.20 -5.68
N MET A 67 -7.55 6.44 -5.01
CA MET A 67 -8.79 6.93 -5.61
C MET A 67 -9.17 8.34 -5.17
N TRP A 68 -8.22 9.13 -4.69
CA TRP A 68 -8.51 10.46 -4.12
C TRP A 68 -8.21 11.65 -5.01
N PHE A 69 -7.72 11.40 -6.22
CA PHE A 69 -7.38 12.48 -7.14
C PHE A 69 -8.63 13.10 -7.76
N THR A 70 -8.63 14.44 -7.81
CA THR A 70 -9.61 15.27 -8.52
C THR A 70 -8.83 16.20 -9.46
N PRO A 71 -9.46 16.87 -10.43
CA PRO A 71 -8.76 17.83 -11.29
C PRO A 71 -7.96 18.89 -10.51
N SER A 72 -8.46 19.32 -9.34
CA SER A 72 -7.74 20.26 -8.46
C SER A 72 -6.48 19.66 -7.80
N SER A 73 -6.42 18.36 -7.63
CA SER A 73 -5.22 17.69 -7.08
C SER A 73 -3.99 17.89 -7.96
N TRP A 74 -4.17 18.07 -9.25
CA TRP A 74 -3.10 18.22 -10.23
C TRP A 74 -2.57 19.67 -10.37
N THR A 75 -3.27 20.63 -9.78
CA THR A 75 -2.80 22.03 -9.70
C THR A 75 -1.74 22.24 -8.62
N HIS A 76 -1.60 21.30 -7.68
CA HIS A 76 -0.54 21.31 -6.67
C HIS A 76 0.76 20.77 -7.26
N THR A 77 1.89 21.31 -6.79
CA THR A 77 3.23 20.89 -7.23
C THR A 77 3.39 19.37 -7.13
N LYS A 78 3.83 18.78 -8.23
CA LYS A 78 4.17 17.36 -8.38
C LYS A 78 5.55 17.25 -9.02
N THR A 79 6.22 16.11 -8.85
CA THR A 79 7.48 15.81 -9.56
C THR A 79 7.23 15.46 -11.02
N ASP A 80 6.04 14.96 -11.33
CA ASP A 80 5.58 14.58 -12.66
C ASP A 80 4.05 14.57 -12.69
N LEU A 81 3.44 14.49 -13.87
CA LEU A 81 1.99 14.45 -14.08
C LEU A 81 1.60 13.20 -14.89
N PRO A 82 0.39 12.66 -14.69
CA PRO A 82 -0.06 11.51 -15.45
C PRO A 82 -0.18 11.82 -16.95
N SER A 83 0.07 10.84 -17.81
CA SER A 83 -0.12 10.96 -19.26
C SER A 83 -1.60 11.15 -19.65
N LEU A 84 -2.53 10.71 -18.79
CA LEU A 84 -3.97 10.92 -18.97
C LEU A 84 -4.41 12.37 -18.65
N GLY A 85 -3.49 13.23 -18.21
CA GLY A 85 -3.79 14.60 -17.83
C GLY A 85 -4.34 14.73 -16.41
N ALA A 86 -5.01 15.84 -16.11
CA ALA A 86 -5.56 16.17 -14.80
C ALA A 86 -6.89 15.44 -14.56
N TYR A 87 -6.85 14.13 -14.39
CA TYR A 87 -8.04 13.29 -14.27
C TYR A 87 -8.72 13.38 -12.89
N ASP A 88 -9.98 12.95 -12.84
CA ASP A 88 -10.71 12.58 -11.64
C ASP A 88 -10.64 11.07 -11.44
N SER A 89 -10.37 10.61 -10.21
CA SER A 89 -10.32 9.18 -9.88
C SER A 89 -11.66 8.46 -10.01
N THR A 90 -12.76 9.19 -10.17
CA THR A 90 -14.10 8.63 -10.42
C THR A 90 -14.44 8.55 -11.91
N ASP A 91 -13.57 9.03 -12.81
CA ASP A 91 -13.80 8.96 -14.25
C ASP A 91 -13.71 7.50 -14.74
N PRO A 92 -14.81 6.91 -15.25
CA PRO A 92 -14.82 5.53 -15.74
C PRO A 92 -13.81 5.27 -16.86
N ALA A 93 -13.50 6.27 -17.70
CA ALA A 93 -12.53 6.12 -18.79
C ALA A 93 -11.11 6.01 -18.24
N VAL A 94 -10.77 6.76 -17.19
CA VAL A 94 -9.49 6.68 -16.47
C VAL A 94 -9.36 5.32 -15.77
N ILE A 95 -10.37 4.91 -15.01
CA ILE A 95 -10.39 3.61 -14.32
C ILE A 95 -10.21 2.47 -15.32
N LYS A 96 -10.97 2.48 -16.41
CA LYS A 96 -10.85 1.49 -17.48
C LYS A 96 -9.44 1.42 -18.06
N GLN A 97 -8.82 2.57 -18.31
CA GLN A 97 -7.46 2.62 -18.84
C GLN A 97 -6.42 2.10 -17.84
N HIS A 98 -6.56 2.47 -16.55
CA HIS A 98 -5.68 1.98 -15.48
C HIS A 98 -5.76 0.45 -15.35
N VAL A 99 -6.96 -0.11 -15.32
CA VAL A 99 -7.16 -1.57 -15.25
C VAL A 99 -6.58 -2.27 -16.48
N ALA A 100 -6.78 -1.72 -17.68
CA ALA A 100 -6.21 -2.27 -18.91
C ALA A 100 -4.67 -2.27 -18.88
N TRP A 101 -4.04 -1.16 -18.49
CA TRP A 101 -2.59 -1.07 -18.37
C TRP A 101 -2.03 -1.99 -17.29
N ALA A 102 -2.68 -2.06 -16.12
CA ALA A 102 -2.26 -2.93 -15.03
C ALA A 102 -2.24 -4.40 -15.46
N LYS A 103 -3.31 -4.86 -16.11
CA LYS A 103 -3.38 -6.22 -16.64
C LYS A 103 -2.32 -6.49 -17.71
N ALA A 104 -2.14 -5.57 -18.65
CA ALA A 104 -1.11 -5.70 -19.69
C ALA A 104 0.30 -5.76 -19.08
N ALA A 105 0.54 -5.08 -17.94
CA ALA A 105 1.78 -5.14 -17.20
C ALA A 105 1.89 -6.35 -16.25
N GLY A 106 0.93 -7.27 -16.23
CA GLY A 106 0.95 -8.48 -15.42
C GLY A 106 0.63 -8.27 -13.94
N ILE A 107 -0.11 -7.22 -13.61
CA ILE A 107 -0.71 -7.04 -12.30
C ILE A 107 -1.95 -7.92 -12.19
N ASP A 108 -2.03 -8.69 -11.10
CA ASP A 108 -3.15 -9.60 -10.80
C ASP A 108 -4.25 -8.91 -9.98
N ALA A 109 -3.86 -7.93 -9.15
CA ALA A 109 -4.81 -7.18 -8.31
C ALA A 109 -4.35 -5.75 -8.02
N PHE A 110 -5.31 -4.83 -7.81
CA PHE A 110 -5.03 -3.58 -7.11
C PHE A 110 -5.25 -3.75 -5.60
N ILE A 111 -4.35 -3.13 -4.81
CA ILE A 111 -4.54 -2.89 -3.38
C ILE A 111 -5.15 -1.49 -3.26
N VAL A 112 -6.47 -1.42 -3.17
CA VAL A 112 -7.20 -0.16 -3.26
C VAL A 112 -7.27 0.56 -1.92
N SER A 113 -6.75 1.78 -1.86
CA SER A 113 -6.78 2.64 -0.67
C SER A 113 -8.17 3.20 -0.44
N TRP A 114 -8.75 2.91 0.75
CA TRP A 114 -10.12 3.26 1.06
C TRP A 114 -10.35 3.53 2.55
N LYS A 115 -11.32 4.39 2.83
CA LYS A 115 -12.10 4.52 4.05
C LYS A 115 -13.48 5.03 3.66
N SER A 116 -14.50 4.81 4.50
CA SER A 116 -15.88 5.11 4.14
C SER A 116 -16.15 6.62 4.10
N THR A 117 -15.93 7.20 2.92
CA THR A 117 -16.37 8.56 2.58
C THR A 117 -17.22 8.52 1.32
N PRO A 118 -18.16 9.45 1.11
CA PRO A 118 -19.03 9.43 -0.08
C PRO A 118 -18.26 9.36 -1.40
N SER A 119 -17.17 10.13 -1.55
CA SER A 119 -16.35 10.14 -2.76
C SER A 119 -15.59 8.82 -2.98
N LEU A 120 -14.97 8.27 -1.92
CA LEU A 120 -14.25 7.00 -2.02
C LEU A 120 -15.19 5.82 -2.20
N ASN A 121 -16.40 5.86 -1.64
CA ASN A 121 -17.42 4.84 -1.87
C ASN A 121 -17.88 4.82 -3.32
N LEU A 122 -18.08 5.99 -3.93
CA LEU A 122 -18.41 6.11 -5.36
C LEU A 122 -17.25 5.57 -6.23
N ALA A 123 -16.04 6.04 -6.00
CA ALA A 123 -14.87 5.60 -6.74
C ALA A 123 -14.62 4.08 -6.62
N LEU A 124 -14.83 3.51 -5.42
CA LEU A 124 -14.72 2.06 -5.22
C LEU A 124 -15.76 1.28 -6.01
N ALA A 125 -17.01 1.76 -6.05
CA ALA A 125 -18.06 1.10 -6.80
C ALA A 125 -17.76 1.06 -8.32
N GLU A 126 -17.27 2.16 -8.89
CA GLU A 126 -16.84 2.23 -10.30
C GLU A 126 -15.64 1.30 -10.55
N LEU A 127 -14.63 1.32 -9.68
CA LEU A 127 -13.46 0.44 -9.80
C LEU A 127 -13.85 -1.04 -9.73
N VAL A 128 -14.72 -1.42 -8.79
CA VAL A 128 -15.22 -2.80 -8.64
C VAL A 128 -15.95 -3.23 -9.93
N SER A 129 -16.79 -2.37 -10.51
CA SER A 129 -17.49 -2.65 -11.76
C SER A 129 -16.53 -2.91 -12.92
N GLU A 130 -15.52 -2.07 -13.08
CA GLU A 130 -14.55 -2.23 -14.16
C GLU A 130 -13.61 -3.43 -13.94
N CYS A 131 -13.18 -3.68 -12.70
CA CYS A 131 -12.37 -4.84 -12.35
C CYS A 131 -13.11 -6.16 -12.60
N ARG A 132 -14.42 -6.24 -12.32
CA ARG A 132 -15.24 -7.40 -12.70
C ARG A 132 -15.27 -7.58 -14.22
N THR A 133 -15.45 -6.51 -14.96
CA THR A 133 -15.54 -6.53 -16.42
C THR A 133 -14.26 -7.03 -17.06
N GLN A 134 -13.12 -6.54 -16.59
CA GLN A 134 -11.81 -6.89 -17.13
C GLN A 134 -11.15 -8.10 -16.45
N GLY A 135 -11.67 -8.59 -15.32
CA GLY A 135 -11.11 -9.71 -14.57
C GLY A 135 -9.82 -9.38 -13.82
N LEU A 136 -9.67 -8.14 -13.32
CA LEU A 136 -8.65 -7.76 -12.34
C LEU A 136 -9.20 -8.01 -10.93
N LYS A 137 -8.36 -8.49 -10.01
CA LYS A 137 -8.75 -8.67 -8.61
C LYS A 137 -8.51 -7.40 -7.79
N LEU A 138 -9.12 -7.35 -6.61
CA LEU A 138 -8.93 -6.29 -5.62
C LEU A 138 -8.56 -6.86 -4.25
N VAL A 139 -7.73 -6.12 -3.53
CA VAL A 139 -7.47 -6.24 -2.10
C VAL A 139 -7.76 -4.87 -1.48
N LEU A 140 -8.41 -4.80 -0.34
CA LEU A 140 -8.64 -3.51 0.31
C LEU A 140 -7.43 -3.13 1.17
N ILE A 141 -6.99 -1.86 1.12
CA ILE A 141 -6.25 -1.26 2.22
C ILE A 141 -7.11 -0.19 2.90
N TYR A 142 -7.43 -0.43 4.17
CA TYR A 142 -8.19 0.50 5.00
C TYR A 142 -7.26 1.55 5.61
N GLU A 143 -7.53 2.84 5.37
CA GLU A 143 -6.71 3.94 5.87
C GLU A 143 -7.07 4.28 7.32
N GLY A 144 -6.43 3.59 8.27
CA GLY A 144 -6.71 3.69 9.71
C GLY A 144 -6.17 4.94 10.39
N LEU A 145 -5.43 5.80 9.69
CA LEU A 145 -4.85 7.02 10.25
C LEU A 145 -5.48 8.28 9.64
N ASP A 146 -5.54 9.34 10.44
CA ASP A 146 -5.88 10.68 9.96
C ASP A 146 -4.69 11.36 9.25
N VAL A 147 -4.90 12.58 8.77
CA VAL A 147 -3.88 13.37 8.07
C VAL A 147 -2.67 13.75 8.95
N ASN A 148 -2.83 13.69 10.26
CA ASN A 148 -1.78 13.93 11.24
C ASN A 148 -1.11 12.62 11.70
N ARG A 149 -1.46 11.49 11.06
CA ARG A 149 -1.02 10.13 11.39
C ARG A 149 -1.43 9.66 12.79
N ASN A 150 -2.52 10.22 13.34
CA ASN A 150 -3.16 9.69 14.54
C ASN A 150 -4.14 8.58 14.15
N PRO A 151 -4.34 7.57 15.01
CA PRO A 151 -5.36 6.57 14.76
C PRO A 151 -6.75 7.21 14.75
N ILE A 152 -7.57 6.88 13.78
CA ILE A 152 -8.99 7.24 13.82
C ILE A 152 -9.68 6.41 14.90
N PRO A 153 -10.87 6.83 15.41
CA PRO A 153 -11.55 6.07 16.45
C PRO A 153 -11.79 4.62 16.04
N ALA A 154 -11.48 3.66 16.92
CA ALA A 154 -11.64 2.24 16.65
C ALA A 154 -13.07 1.87 16.23
N ALA A 155 -14.08 2.50 16.84
CA ALA A 155 -15.48 2.33 16.45
C ALA A 155 -15.79 2.78 15.01
N THR A 156 -15.05 3.77 14.49
CA THR A 156 -15.17 4.19 13.07
C THR A 156 -14.57 3.11 12.16
N VAL A 157 -13.38 2.59 12.50
CA VAL A 157 -12.76 1.47 11.76
C VAL A 157 -13.70 0.27 11.68
N GLU A 158 -14.27 -0.12 12.82
CA GLU A 158 -15.23 -1.21 12.91
C GLU A 158 -16.45 -0.98 12.00
N THR A 159 -17.08 0.18 12.13
CA THR A 159 -18.26 0.55 11.33
C THR A 159 -17.96 0.50 9.83
N ASP A 160 -16.84 1.07 9.41
CA ASP A 160 -16.44 1.11 8.02
C ASP A 160 -16.16 -0.30 7.48
N LEU A 161 -15.42 -1.13 8.23
CA LEU A 161 -15.09 -2.50 7.80
C LEU A 161 -16.31 -3.42 7.77
N LEU A 162 -17.26 -3.27 8.70
CA LEU A 162 -18.54 -3.99 8.67
C LEU A 162 -19.37 -3.58 7.45
N ALA A 163 -19.42 -2.28 7.11
CA ALA A 163 -20.10 -1.81 5.91
C ALA A 163 -19.46 -2.36 4.63
N PHE A 164 -18.13 -2.38 4.57
CA PHE A 164 -17.38 -2.99 3.47
C PHE A 164 -17.64 -4.51 3.37
N GLU A 165 -17.56 -5.25 4.47
CA GLU A 165 -17.83 -6.69 4.51
C GLU A 165 -19.24 -7.01 4.04
N HIS A 166 -20.23 -6.26 4.52
CA HIS A 166 -21.62 -6.43 4.11
C HIS A 166 -21.82 -6.21 2.60
N GLN A 167 -21.13 -5.22 2.01
CA GLN A 167 -21.29 -4.88 0.60
C GLN A 167 -20.46 -5.74 -0.34
N TYR A 168 -19.23 -6.09 0.05
CA TYR A 168 -18.23 -6.67 -0.84
C TYR A 168 -17.59 -7.98 -0.30
N GLY A 169 -17.85 -8.38 0.93
CA GLY A 169 -17.18 -9.50 1.58
C GLY A 169 -17.34 -10.86 0.88
N SER A 170 -18.37 -11.01 0.03
CA SER A 170 -18.59 -12.19 -0.80
C SER A 170 -18.41 -11.92 -2.30
N ASP A 171 -17.89 -10.75 -2.66
CA ASP A 171 -17.70 -10.40 -4.07
C ASP A 171 -16.47 -11.09 -4.65
N PRO A 172 -16.63 -11.86 -5.76
CA PRO A 172 -15.52 -12.57 -6.38
C PRO A 172 -14.33 -11.69 -6.80
N VAL A 173 -14.53 -10.38 -6.96
CA VAL A 173 -13.45 -9.45 -7.31
C VAL A 173 -12.43 -9.34 -6.19
N PHE A 174 -12.85 -9.52 -4.92
CA PHE A 174 -11.99 -9.48 -3.74
C PHE A 174 -11.45 -10.86 -3.31
N ASP A 175 -11.82 -11.92 -4.03
CA ASP A 175 -11.40 -13.30 -3.71
C ASP A 175 -10.08 -13.65 -4.42
N LEU A 176 -8.98 -13.00 -4.02
CA LEU A 176 -7.63 -13.34 -4.51
C LEU A 176 -7.01 -14.51 -3.74
N TYR A 177 -7.33 -14.62 -2.45
CA TYR A 177 -6.75 -15.60 -1.52
C TYR A 177 -7.79 -16.60 -0.97
N GLY A 178 -8.87 -16.87 -1.70
CA GLY A 178 -9.98 -17.69 -1.25
C GLY A 178 -10.94 -17.01 -0.27
N LYS A 179 -10.60 -15.77 0.14
CA LYS A 179 -11.41 -14.88 0.99
C LYS A 179 -11.04 -13.42 0.68
N THR A 180 -11.92 -12.52 1.05
CA THR A 180 -11.65 -11.07 0.97
C THR A 180 -10.50 -10.70 1.90
N ALA A 181 -9.42 -10.18 1.33
CA ALA A 181 -8.27 -9.69 2.11
C ALA A 181 -8.38 -8.18 2.35
N VAL A 182 -8.15 -7.78 3.60
CA VAL A 182 -8.13 -6.39 4.05
C VAL A 182 -6.82 -6.12 4.78
N ILE A 183 -6.04 -5.18 4.26
CA ILE A 183 -4.87 -4.63 4.94
C ILE A 183 -5.35 -3.46 5.81
N TRP A 184 -5.01 -3.45 7.09
CA TRP A 184 -5.30 -2.31 7.96
C TRP A 184 -4.05 -1.44 8.11
N SER A 185 -4.01 -0.32 7.40
CA SER A 185 -2.93 0.66 7.45
C SER A 185 -2.85 1.32 8.83
N GLY A 186 -1.65 1.38 9.40
CA GLY A 186 -1.41 2.06 10.67
C GLY A 186 -1.70 1.25 11.93
N THR A 187 -1.81 -0.07 11.85
CA THR A 187 -2.09 -0.95 13.01
C THR A 187 -1.17 -0.72 14.20
N TRP A 188 0.10 -0.35 13.97
CA TRP A 188 1.06 0.00 15.04
C TRP A 188 0.66 1.20 15.91
N ARG A 189 -0.40 1.92 15.58
CA ARG A 189 -0.94 3.07 16.33
C ARG A 189 -2.16 2.71 17.15
N PHE A 190 -2.73 1.52 16.96
CA PHE A 190 -3.90 1.04 17.67
C PHE A 190 -3.51 0.14 18.83
N SER A 191 -4.29 0.12 19.91
CA SER A 191 -4.10 -0.83 21.01
C SER A 191 -4.45 -2.25 20.56
N ASP A 192 -3.84 -3.26 21.20
CA ASP A 192 -4.16 -4.67 20.95
C ASP A 192 -5.63 -4.98 21.22
N ALA A 193 -6.21 -4.31 22.24
CA ALA A 193 -7.63 -4.45 22.57
C ALA A 193 -8.55 -3.94 21.45
N ASP A 194 -8.23 -2.78 20.84
CA ASP A 194 -8.98 -2.24 19.70
C ASP A 194 -8.88 -3.17 18.49
N VAL A 195 -7.68 -3.65 18.18
CA VAL A 195 -7.48 -4.57 17.04
C VAL A 195 -8.22 -5.88 17.26
N ALA A 196 -8.14 -6.48 18.47
CA ALA A 196 -8.83 -7.70 18.81
C ALA A 196 -10.36 -7.54 18.73
N MET A 197 -10.89 -6.44 19.23
CA MET A 197 -12.31 -6.12 19.16
C MET A 197 -12.78 -6.05 17.70
N ILE A 198 -12.10 -5.27 16.86
CA ILE A 198 -12.45 -5.11 15.44
C ILE A 198 -12.34 -6.46 14.72
N ARG A 199 -11.22 -7.20 14.89
CA ARG A 199 -11.05 -8.53 14.32
C ARG A 199 -12.22 -9.46 14.61
N ASN A 200 -12.64 -9.53 15.86
CA ASN A 200 -13.73 -10.41 16.28
C ASN A 200 -15.07 -9.97 15.67
N ASN A 201 -15.32 -8.68 15.59
CA ASN A 201 -16.60 -8.14 15.13
C ASN A 201 -16.75 -8.20 13.60
N VAL A 202 -15.67 -7.97 12.83
CA VAL A 202 -15.69 -8.14 11.38
C VAL A 202 -15.59 -9.62 10.93
N GLY A 203 -15.47 -10.55 11.87
CA GLY A 203 -15.49 -11.99 11.62
C GLY A 203 -14.24 -12.55 10.95
N ALA A 204 -13.07 -11.95 11.18
CA ALA A 204 -11.81 -12.53 10.74
C ALA A 204 -11.39 -13.71 11.65
N PRO A 205 -10.83 -14.81 11.11
CA PRO A 205 -10.52 -15.04 9.70
C PRO A 205 -11.65 -15.72 8.89
N ASP A 206 -12.84 -15.90 9.44
CA ASP A 206 -13.88 -16.70 8.80
C ASP A 206 -14.48 -15.99 7.58
N LYS A 207 -14.68 -14.67 7.66
CA LYS A 207 -15.26 -13.87 6.58
C LYS A 207 -14.21 -13.10 5.78
N ILE A 208 -13.24 -12.49 6.46
CA ILE A 208 -12.15 -11.74 5.83
C ILE A 208 -10.80 -12.21 6.35
N LEU A 209 -9.73 -11.98 5.58
CA LEU A 209 -8.35 -12.08 6.03
C LEU A 209 -7.89 -10.68 6.43
N LEU A 210 -7.61 -10.46 7.72
CA LEU A 210 -7.17 -9.17 8.24
C LEU A 210 -5.64 -9.15 8.34
N LEU A 211 -4.99 -8.38 7.48
CA LEU A 211 -3.54 -8.20 7.47
C LEU A 211 -3.17 -6.93 8.24
N GLY A 212 -2.14 -7.04 9.08
CA GLY A 212 -1.50 -5.90 9.72
C GLY A 212 -0.61 -5.12 8.76
N SER A 213 -0.06 -4.03 9.27
CA SER A 213 0.98 -3.25 8.59
C SER A 213 2.14 -2.97 9.55
N GLU A 214 2.58 -4.01 10.25
CA GLU A 214 3.60 -3.92 11.30
C GLU A 214 4.98 -3.66 10.68
N LYS A 215 5.78 -2.81 11.34
CA LYS A 215 7.02 -2.28 10.75
C LYS A 215 8.22 -3.24 10.84
N GLY A 216 8.08 -4.41 11.42
CA GLY A 216 9.17 -5.37 11.54
C GLY A 216 8.80 -6.65 12.24
N ALA A 217 9.66 -7.67 12.12
CA ALA A 217 9.42 -9.02 12.58
C ALA A 217 9.04 -9.11 14.08
N ALA A 218 9.75 -8.40 14.95
CA ALA A 218 9.45 -8.44 16.39
C ALA A 218 8.10 -7.79 16.73
N ALA A 219 7.74 -6.68 16.03
CA ALA A 219 6.45 -6.03 16.22
C ALA A 219 5.30 -6.95 15.75
N TYR A 220 5.46 -7.58 14.58
CA TYR A 220 4.49 -8.55 14.10
C TYR A 220 4.35 -9.75 15.05
N GLN A 221 5.47 -10.37 15.46
CA GLN A 221 5.46 -11.53 16.37
C GLN A 221 4.73 -11.27 17.69
N ALA A 222 4.90 -10.06 18.25
CA ALA A 222 4.22 -9.67 19.49
C ALA A 222 2.70 -9.62 19.35
N ARG A 223 2.18 -9.45 18.12
CA ARG A 223 0.76 -9.22 17.80
C ARG A 223 0.21 -10.23 16.78
N ALA A 224 0.95 -11.27 16.46
CA ALA A 224 0.63 -12.20 15.38
C ALA A 224 -0.76 -12.85 15.50
N SER A 225 -1.26 -13.08 16.73
CA SER A 225 -2.62 -13.62 16.96
C SER A 225 -3.75 -12.67 16.54
N LEU A 226 -3.43 -11.39 16.30
CA LEU A 226 -4.41 -10.38 15.90
C LEU A 226 -4.59 -10.29 14.37
N PHE A 227 -3.71 -10.92 13.58
CA PHE A 227 -3.68 -10.80 12.14
C PHE A 227 -3.61 -12.15 11.44
N ASP A 228 -4.04 -12.19 10.19
CA ASP A 228 -3.90 -13.31 9.27
C ASP A 228 -2.69 -13.15 8.34
N GLY A 229 -1.87 -12.13 8.57
CA GLY A 229 -0.68 -11.82 7.81
C GLY A 229 -0.23 -10.37 7.99
N ASP A 230 0.74 -9.95 7.18
CA ASP A 230 1.26 -8.58 7.20
C ASP A 230 1.54 -8.05 5.79
N ALA A 231 1.33 -6.74 5.62
CA ALA A 231 1.58 -6.01 4.39
C ALA A 231 2.26 -4.66 4.70
N TYR A 232 3.55 -4.73 5.04
CA TYR A 232 4.33 -3.55 5.40
C TYR A 232 4.53 -2.62 4.20
N TYR A 233 3.99 -1.39 4.28
CA TYR A 233 4.22 -0.35 3.26
C TYR A 233 5.56 0.34 3.50
N TRP A 234 6.58 0.01 2.71
CA TRP A 234 7.95 0.52 2.90
C TRP A 234 8.52 1.11 1.61
N SER A 235 8.36 2.41 1.41
CA SER A 235 8.83 3.16 0.23
C SER A 235 10.08 4.00 0.50
N SER A 236 10.32 4.39 1.76
CA SER A 236 11.35 5.38 2.12
C SER A 236 12.77 4.83 2.22
N ALA A 237 12.97 3.52 2.09
CA ALA A 237 14.29 2.90 2.12
C ALA A 237 14.78 2.57 0.71
N ASP A 238 16.02 2.92 0.41
CA ASP A 238 16.68 2.60 -0.86
C ASP A 238 17.23 1.16 -0.85
N PRO A 239 16.67 0.23 -1.63
CA PRO A 239 17.10 -1.16 -1.63
C PRO A 239 18.55 -1.35 -2.10
N LEU A 240 19.12 -0.37 -2.80
CA LEU A 240 20.49 -0.42 -3.32
C LEU A 240 21.53 0.08 -2.31
N SER A 241 21.13 0.86 -1.31
CA SER A 241 22.06 1.48 -0.36
C SER A 241 21.71 1.26 1.10
N THR A 242 20.48 0.86 1.44
CA THR A 242 20.09 0.61 2.82
C THR A 242 20.67 -0.72 3.33
N PRO A 243 21.55 -0.71 4.34
CA PRO A 243 22.09 -1.94 4.91
C PRO A 243 20.97 -2.84 5.45
N GLY A 244 21.02 -4.13 5.10
CA GLY A 244 20.05 -5.11 5.62
C GLY A 244 18.65 -5.02 5.04
N TYR A 245 18.42 -4.30 3.92
CA TYR A 245 17.10 -4.20 3.29
C TYR A 245 16.46 -5.57 3.04
N ALA A 246 17.13 -6.44 2.26
CA ALA A 246 16.64 -7.79 1.99
C ALA A 246 16.53 -8.66 3.25
N THR A 247 17.46 -8.50 4.19
CA THR A 247 17.44 -9.23 5.49
C THR A 247 16.17 -8.89 6.28
N ARG A 248 15.77 -7.62 6.29
CA ARG A 248 14.54 -7.18 6.99
C ARG A 248 13.30 -7.79 6.36
N LEU A 249 13.20 -7.84 5.03
CA LEU A 249 12.09 -8.50 4.34
C LEU A 249 12.03 -9.99 4.70
N ASN A 250 13.18 -10.69 4.65
CA ASN A 250 13.25 -12.11 4.99
C ASN A 250 12.87 -12.39 6.46
N GLN A 251 13.28 -11.53 7.39
CA GLN A 251 12.92 -11.65 8.81
C GLN A 251 11.42 -11.46 9.03
N LEU A 252 10.80 -10.49 8.37
CA LEU A 252 9.36 -10.25 8.48
C LEU A 252 8.58 -11.39 7.83
N ALA A 253 8.97 -11.83 6.65
CA ALA A 253 8.40 -13.01 5.98
C ALA A 253 8.44 -14.26 6.88
N ALA A 254 9.60 -14.56 7.48
CA ALA A 254 9.75 -15.69 8.38
C ALA A 254 8.84 -15.58 9.61
N ALA A 255 8.71 -14.37 10.18
CA ALA A 255 7.82 -14.12 11.31
C ALA A 255 6.36 -14.36 10.96
N VAL A 256 5.92 -13.89 9.79
CA VAL A 256 4.55 -14.07 9.28
C VAL A 256 4.26 -15.53 8.99
N HIS A 257 5.13 -16.21 8.24
CA HIS A 257 4.93 -17.62 7.88
C HIS A 257 5.00 -18.58 9.08
N THR A 258 5.74 -18.24 10.14
CA THR A 258 5.76 -19.05 11.39
C THR A 258 4.36 -19.19 12.00
N THR A 259 3.47 -18.24 11.75
CA THR A 259 2.08 -18.26 12.22
C THR A 259 1.08 -18.72 11.16
N GLY A 260 1.56 -19.11 9.98
CA GLY A 260 0.72 -19.48 8.82
C GLY A 260 0.04 -18.28 8.14
N GLY A 261 0.53 -17.06 8.40
CA GLY A 261 -0.02 -15.83 7.85
C GLY A 261 0.43 -15.55 6.42
N LEU A 262 -0.29 -14.65 5.72
CA LEU A 262 0.05 -14.15 4.38
C LEU A 262 1.08 -13.02 4.47
N TRP A 263 2.18 -13.14 3.72
CA TRP A 263 3.20 -12.11 3.58
C TRP A 263 3.08 -11.38 2.24
N LEU A 264 2.68 -10.10 2.24
CA LEU A 264 2.69 -9.24 1.07
C LEU A 264 3.95 -8.37 1.09
N ALA A 265 4.94 -8.76 0.27
CA ALA A 265 6.25 -8.12 0.27
C ALA A 265 6.23 -6.79 -0.50
N PRO A 266 6.72 -5.67 0.07
CA PRO A 266 6.74 -4.39 -0.60
C PRO A 266 7.82 -4.31 -1.69
N ALA A 267 7.50 -3.66 -2.82
CA ALA A 267 8.45 -3.32 -3.86
C ALA A 267 8.22 -1.86 -4.30
N ALA A 268 9.06 -0.94 -3.85
CA ALA A 268 8.90 0.48 -4.16
C ALA A 268 9.68 0.89 -5.43
N VAL A 269 9.09 1.82 -6.19
CA VAL A 269 9.65 2.35 -7.44
C VAL A 269 10.73 3.40 -7.17
N GLY A 270 10.58 4.12 -6.11
CA GLY A 270 11.32 5.27 -5.62
C GLY A 270 10.48 5.98 -4.57
N PHE A 271 10.94 7.13 -4.07
CA PHE A 271 10.21 7.90 -3.06
C PHE A 271 10.66 9.35 -3.01
N ASP A 272 9.75 10.28 -2.74
CA ASP A 272 10.08 11.69 -2.51
C ASP A 272 9.13 12.32 -1.49
N ALA A 273 9.60 12.46 -0.26
CA ALA A 273 8.81 13.06 0.82
C ALA A 273 8.77 14.59 0.79
N ARG A 274 9.58 15.27 -0.07
CA ARG A 274 9.78 16.72 0.01
C ARG A 274 8.50 17.51 -0.26
N LEU A 275 7.63 17.00 -1.13
CA LEU A 275 6.33 17.61 -1.39
C LEU A 275 5.38 17.53 -0.19
N ASN A 276 5.59 16.55 0.68
CA ASN A 276 4.84 16.35 1.92
C ASN A 276 5.56 16.94 3.15
N GLY A 277 6.58 17.78 2.95
CA GLY A 277 7.32 18.45 4.03
C GLY A 277 8.37 17.59 4.72
N GLY A 278 8.65 16.39 4.20
CA GLY A 278 9.74 15.52 4.65
C GLY A 278 11.07 15.83 3.96
N THR A 279 12.09 15.04 4.26
CA THR A 279 13.44 15.19 3.67
C THR A 279 13.95 13.93 2.97
N SER A 280 13.31 12.79 3.21
CA SER A 280 13.73 11.51 2.66
C SER A 280 13.43 11.41 1.17
N THR A 281 14.40 10.89 0.40
CA THR A 281 14.24 10.61 -1.03
C THR A 281 14.89 9.29 -1.38
N VAL A 282 14.28 8.54 -2.29
CA VAL A 282 14.85 7.35 -2.94
C VAL A 282 14.80 7.57 -4.45
N ASP A 283 15.96 7.64 -5.09
CA ASP A 283 16.04 7.83 -6.53
C ASP A 283 15.49 6.59 -7.27
N ARG A 284 14.70 6.83 -8.28
CA ARG A 284 14.08 5.79 -9.13
C ARG A 284 15.09 5.11 -10.07
N ARG A 285 16.24 5.73 -10.34
CA ARG A 285 17.37 5.23 -11.16
C ARG A 285 16.94 4.55 -12.46
N ASN A 286 16.00 5.17 -13.16
CA ASN A 286 15.44 4.65 -14.43
C ASN A 286 14.90 3.21 -14.32
N GLY A 287 14.39 2.81 -13.15
CA GLY A 287 13.83 1.49 -12.90
C GLY A 287 14.74 0.55 -12.12
N ALA A 288 16.03 0.86 -11.93
CA ALA A 288 16.95 -0.02 -11.18
C ALA A 288 16.53 -0.19 -9.71
N THR A 289 15.98 0.86 -9.10
CA THR A 289 15.42 0.79 -7.73
C THR A 289 14.25 -0.19 -7.66
N LEU A 290 13.28 -0.10 -8.58
CA LEU A 290 12.17 -1.04 -8.66
C LEU A 290 12.66 -2.47 -8.91
N THR A 291 13.58 -2.67 -9.85
CA THR A 291 14.12 -3.98 -10.17
C THR A 291 14.76 -4.63 -8.94
N ARG A 292 15.53 -3.87 -8.17
CA ARG A 292 16.16 -4.38 -6.95
C ARG A 292 15.13 -4.66 -5.85
N ALA A 293 14.21 -3.74 -5.58
CA ALA A 293 13.15 -3.93 -4.59
C ALA A 293 12.30 -5.17 -4.90
N TRP A 294 11.93 -5.34 -6.17
CA TRP A 294 11.17 -6.50 -6.63
C TRP A 294 11.93 -7.81 -6.45
N SER A 295 13.21 -7.83 -6.80
CA SER A 295 14.07 -9.01 -6.59
C SER A 295 14.18 -9.39 -5.12
N ASP A 296 14.41 -8.40 -4.23
CA ASP A 296 14.51 -8.63 -2.79
C ASP A 296 13.16 -9.08 -2.20
N ALA A 297 12.05 -8.51 -2.68
CA ALA A 297 10.70 -8.93 -2.30
C ALA A 297 10.44 -10.39 -2.72
N ALA A 298 10.73 -10.75 -3.97
CA ALA A 298 10.57 -12.11 -4.48
C ALA A 298 11.43 -13.13 -3.72
N ALA A 299 12.65 -12.76 -3.34
CA ALA A 299 13.56 -13.60 -2.56
C ALA A 299 13.07 -13.85 -1.13
N SER A 300 12.14 -13.06 -0.60
CA SER A 300 11.55 -13.28 0.72
C SER A 300 10.45 -14.35 0.75
N ASN A 301 10.23 -15.06 -0.36
CA ASN A 301 9.18 -16.09 -0.50
C ASN A 301 7.78 -15.54 -0.18
N PRO A 302 7.31 -14.46 -0.84
CA PRO A 302 6.05 -13.81 -0.49
C PRO A 302 4.83 -14.56 -1.01
N ASP A 303 3.68 -14.36 -0.36
CA ASP A 303 2.36 -14.76 -0.86
C ASP A 303 1.80 -13.77 -1.89
N GLY A 304 2.41 -12.59 -2.02
CA GLY A 304 2.16 -11.59 -3.03
C GLY A 304 3.25 -10.52 -3.01
N ILE A 305 3.57 -9.93 -4.19
CA ILE A 305 4.46 -8.77 -4.27
C ILE A 305 3.61 -7.53 -4.43
N ALA A 306 3.71 -6.61 -3.48
CA ALA A 306 2.93 -5.39 -3.39
C ALA A 306 3.74 -4.19 -3.91
N LEU A 307 3.53 -3.81 -5.16
CA LEU A 307 4.15 -2.66 -5.80
C LEU A 307 3.70 -1.36 -5.12
N ILE A 308 4.62 -0.54 -4.70
CA ILE A 308 4.39 0.80 -4.18
C ILE A 308 4.87 1.81 -5.25
N SER A 309 3.99 2.40 -6.04
CA SER A 309 2.54 2.28 -6.15
C SER A 309 2.10 2.29 -7.61
N TRP A 310 0.79 2.14 -7.88
CA TRP A 310 0.25 2.42 -9.20
C TRP A 310 0.32 3.92 -9.53
N ASN A 311 -0.27 4.78 -8.69
CA ASN A 311 -0.53 6.18 -9.04
C ASN A 311 -0.28 7.21 -7.90
N GLU A 312 0.58 6.95 -6.91
CA GLU A 312 0.88 7.97 -5.88
C GLU A 312 1.94 8.96 -6.38
N PHE A 313 1.45 9.98 -7.10
CA PHE A 313 2.28 11.04 -7.68
C PHE A 313 2.85 12.00 -6.62
N THR A 314 2.20 12.13 -5.48
CA THR A 314 2.64 13.07 -4.43
C THR A 314 3.90 12.57 -3.72
N GLU A 315 4.07 11.24 -3.65
CA GLU A 315 5.26 10.58 -3.08
C GLU A 315 6.27 10.12 -4.13
N ASN A 316 6.00 10.37 -5.42
CA ASN A 316 6.85 9.92 -6.54
C ASN A 316 7.10 8.40 -6.55
N THR A 317 6.09 7.61 -6.16
CA THR A 317 6.16 6.14 -6.13
C THR A 317 5.39 5.46 -7.27
N PHE A 318 4.80 6.22 -8.19
CA PHE A 318 3.92 5.73 -9.26
C PHE A 318 4.63 4.96 -10.38
N VAL A 319 3.93 4.02 -11.01
CA VAL A 319 4.30 3.37 -12.30
C VAL A 319 3.34 3.74 -13.44
N GLU A 320 2.21 4.34 -13.13
CA GLU A 320 1.27 4.87 -14.12
C GLU A 320 2.02 5.68 -15.17
N PRO A 321 1.74 5.53 -16.48
CA PRO A 321 2.35 6.33 -17.52
C PRO A 321 2.27 7.83 -17.24
N SER A 322 3.38 8.55 -17.38
CA SER A 322 3.53 9.95 -17.00
C SER A 322 4.10 10.81 -18.11
N GLN A 323 3.96 12.12 -17.98
CA GLN A 323 4.43 13.09 -18.99
C GLN A 323 5.95 13.09 -19.14
N ALA A 324 6.68 12.97 -18.02
CA ALA A 324 8.14 13.02 -18.05
C ALA A 324 8.79 11.68 -18.39
N THR A 325 8.17 10.55 -18.00
CA THR A 325 8.78 9.23 -18.15
C THR A 325 8.08 8.31 -19.15
N GLY A 326 6.90 8.72 -19.67
CA GLY A 326 6.12 7.89 -20.57
C GLY A 326 5.74 6.57 -19.93
N THR A 327 5.90 5.46 -20.65
CA THR A 327 5.60 4.10 -20.20
C THR A 327 6.75 3.41 -19.47
N ARG A 328 7.91 4.06 -19.31
CA ARG A 328 9.15 3.42 -18.81
C ARG A 328 8.96 2.50 -17.62
N TYR A 329 8.24 2.95 -16.57
CA TYR A 329 8.08 2.16 -15.35
C TYR A 329 7.06 1.04 -15.52
N LEU A 330 6.09 1.23 -16.39
CA LEU A 330 5.17 0.18 -16.79
C LEU A 330 5.91 -0.93 -17.60
N ASP A 331 6.85 -0.54 -18.46
CA ASP A 331 7.67 -1.47 -19.22
C ASP A 331 8.60 -2.27 -18.29
N VAL A 332 9.24 -1.61 -17.32
CA VAL A 332 10.04 -2.30 -16.28
C VAL A 332 9.18 -3.28 -15.49
N LEU A 333 7.98 -2.88 -15.10
CA LEU A 333 7.05 -3.74 -14.37
C LEU A 333 6.66 -4.97 -15.20
N SER A 334 6.35 -4.80 -16.50
CA SER A 334 6.00 -5.89 -17.41
C SER A 334 7.13 -6.92 -17.54
N LEU A 335 8.38 -6.48 -17.52
CA LEU A 335 9.54 -7.40 -17.48
C LEU A 335 9.59 -8.17 -16.17
N LEU A 336 9.40 -7.51 -15.03
CA LEU A 336 9.48 -8.12 -13.70
C LEU A 336 8.36 -9.13 -13.45
N THR A 337 7.16 -8.84 -13.93
CA THR A 337 6.00 -9.73 -13.84
C THR A 337 6.05 -10.87 -14.86
N GLY A 338 6.92 -10.78 -15.86
CA GLY A 338 6.99 -11.76 -16.97
C GLY A 338 5.83 -11.61 -17.97
N ALA A 339 5.13 -10.49 -17.98
CA ALA A 339 4.02 -10.23 -18.90
C ALA A 339 4.46 -10.05 -20.36
N GLN A 340 5.72 -9.70 -20.62
CA GLN A 340 6.27 -9.52 -21.98
C GLN A 340 6.46 -10.81 -22.78
N GLY A 341 6.01 -11.96 -22.30
CA GLY A 341 6.05 -13.22 -23.04
C GLY A 341 4.98 -13.36 -24.14
N SER A 342 4.00 -12.47 -24.22
CA SER A 342 2.91 -12.52 -25.20
C SER A 342 2.79 -11.20 -25.97
N ASN A 343 3.61 -11.06 -27.03
CA ASN A 343 3.53 -10.02 -28.07
C ASN A 343 3.81 -8.57 -27.63
N GLY A 344 5.05 -8.15 -27.86
CA GLY A 344 5.62 -6.83 -27.66
C GLY A 344 4.91 -5.65 -28.37
N SER A 345 3.84 -5.19 -27.79
CA SER A 345 3.35 -3.84 -28.00
C SER A 345 2.82 -3.35 -26.67
N ALA A 346 3.52 -2.38 -26.07
CA ALA A 346 2.92 -1.59 -25.00
C ALA A 346 1.55 -1.10 -25.49
N PRO A 347 0.49 -1.18 -24.66
CA PRO A 347 -0.82 -0.68 -25.05
C PRO A 347 -0.70 0.79 -25.43
N ALA A 348 -1.17 1.14 -26.63
CA ALA A 348 -1.14 2.51 -27.13
C ALA A 348 -1.84 3.43 -26.11
N ILE A 349 -1.21 4.57 -25.82
CA ILE A 349 -1.82 5.61 -25.01
C ILE A 349 -3.00 6.16 -25.81
N SER A 350 -4.21 5.72 -25.51
CA SER A 350 -5.41 6.40 -25.97
C SER A 350 -5.54 7.69 -25.18
N ALA A 351 -5.15 8.81 -25.78
CA ALA A 351 -5.44 10.11 -25.20
C ALA A 351 -6.95 10.20 -24.98
N LEU A 352 -7.38 10.54 -23.78
CA LEU A 352 -8.77 10.93 -23.54
C LEU A 352 -9.09 12.11 -24.45
N PRO A 353 -10.32 12.19 -25.03
CA PRO A 353 -10.72 13.37 -25.79
C PRO A 353 -10.47 14.61 -24.92
N SER A 354 -9.60 15.50 -25.34
CA SER A 354 -9.44 16.82 -24.70
C SER A 354 -10.80 17.49 -24.79
N GLU A 355 -11.46 17.66 -23.66
CA GLU A 355 -12.65 18.51 -23.58
C GLU A 355 -12.22 19.89 -24.09
N ALA A 356 -12.77 20.32 -25.20
CA ALA A 356 -12.46 21.60 -25.82
C ALA A 356 -12.66 22.68 -24.76
N ALA A 357 -11.62 23.47 -24.54
CA ALA A 357 -11.69 24.64 -23.66
C ALA A 357 -12.98 25.41 -23.98
N PRO A 358 -13.77 25.84 -22.97
CA PRO A 358 -14.96 26.63 -23.22
C PRO A 358 -14.56 27.84 -24.07
N ALA A 359 -15.22 28.01 -25.23
CA ALA A 359 -15.01 29.16 -26.09
C ALA A 359 -15.16 30.42 -25.24
N GLU A 360 -14.13 31.28 -25.22
CA GLU A 360 -14.17 32.58 -24.59
C GLU A 360 -15.38 33.33 -25.14
N SER A 361 -16.37 33.57 -24.28
CA SER A 361 -17.45 34.50 -24.57
C SER A 361 -16.86 35.89 -24.72
N PRO A 362 -17.17 36.65 -25.78
CA PRO A 362 -16.65 37.99 -25.96
C PRO A 362 -17.09 38.87 -24.78
N SER A 363 -16.10 39.51 -24.13
CA SER A 363 -16.33 40.52 -23.09
C SER A 363 -17.25 41.61 -23.60
N PRO A 364 -18.32 41.98 -22.87
CA PRO A 364 -19.09 43.18 -23.24
C PRO A 364 -18.28 44.41 -22.96
N GLN A 365 -18.09 45.22 -24.02
CA GLN A 365 -17.55 46.58 -23.90
C GLN A 365 -18.48 47.40 -22.99
N ILE A 366 -17.93 47.94 -21.92
CA ILE A 366 -18.61 48.90 -21.04
C ILE A 366 -18.54 50.25 -21.74
N GLU A 367 -19.69 50.68 -22.28
CA GLU A 367 -19.92 52.06 -22.70
C GLU A 367 -20.45 52.83 -21.49
N ALA A 368 -19.75 53.92 -21.17
CA ALA A 368 -20.06 54.79 -20.04
C ALA A 368 -21.26 55.67 -20.34
N ALA A 369 -22.32 55.57 -19.52
CA ALA A 369 -23.36 56.61 -19.44
C ALA A 369 -23.72 56.91 -17.99
N SER A 370 -23.67 58.14 -17.65
CA SER A 370 -23.96 58.78 -16.35
C SER A 370 -25.42 58.86 -16.03
N PRO A 371 -25.81 59.23 -14.80
CA PRO A 371 -27.04 58.82 -14.13
C PRO A 371 -28.20 59.84 -14.28
N THR A 372 -29.46 59.33 -14.22
CA THR A 372 -30.60 60.19 -13.88
C THR A 372 -31.71 59.41 -13.18
N SER A 373 -31.99 59.87 -11.96
CA SER A 373 -33.21 59.97 -11.17
C SER A 373 -34.39 59.01 -11.31
N ALA A 374 -34.75 58.43 -10.12
CA ALA A 374 -36.03 58.34 -9.43
C ALA A 374 -37.33 58.12 -10.19
N GLU A 375 -38.10 57.11 -9.79
CA GLU A 375 -39.40 57.26 -9.14
C GLU A 375 -40.05 55.90 -8.78
N ALA A 376 -40.81 55.93 -7.68
CA ALA A 376 -41.53 54.81 -7.09
C ALA A 376 -42.95 54.65 -7.67
N VAL A 377 -43.48 53.44 -7.75
CA VAL A 377 -44.93 53.19 -7.59
C VAL A 377 -45.23 51.79 -7.02
N LYS A 378 -46.16 51.85 -6.08
CA LYS A 378 -46.79 50.76 -5.30
C LYS A 378 -47.82 49.91 -6.08
N GLY A 379 -48.11 48.72 -5.51
CA GLY A 379 -49.46 48.08 -5.51
C GLY A 379 -49.42 46.67 -6.14
N ALA A 380 -49.95 45.68 -5.55
CA ALA A 380 -51.01 45.29 -4.67
C ALA A 380 -51.19 43.74 -4.78
N ALA A 381 -51.65 43.13 -3.75
CA ALA A 381 -51.78 41.70 -3.48
C ALA A 381 -52.80 40.95 -4.31
N SER A 382 -52.59 39.62 -4.51
CA SER A 382 -53.71 38.67 -4.52
C SER A 382 -53.26 37.25 -4.08
N THR A 383 -54.09 36.68 -3.23
CA THR A 383 -54.02 35.49 -2.41
C THR A 383 -54.40 34.20 -3.14
N GLY A 384 -53.75 33.05 -2.70
CA GLY A 384 -54.21 31.69 -2.96
C GLY A 384 -53.23 30.64 -2.49
N PRO A 385 -53.62 29.57 -1.76
CA PRO A 385 -52.71 28.76 -0.97
C PRO A 385 -52.07 27.62 -1.76
N ALA A 386 -50.75 27.50 -1.64
CA ALA A 386 -49.98 26.37 -2.18
C ALA A 386 -49.40 25.50 -1.04
N ARG A 387 -49.42 24.18 -1.24
CA ARG A 387 -48.88 23.14 -0.38
C ARG A 387 -47.35 23.28 -0.25
N PRO A 388 -46.72 22.88 0.88
CA PRO A 388 -45.30 22.97 1.07
C PRO A 388 -44.58 21.81 0.37
N SER A 389 -43.74 22.14 -0.57
CA SER A 389 -42.61 21.28 -1.04
C SER A 389 -41.36 21.81 -0.34
N THR A 390 -40.68 20.93 0.40
CA THR A 390 -39.40 21.24 1.01
C THR A 390 -38.34 21.35 -0.09
N PRO A 391 -37.60 22.47 -0.17
CA PRO A 391 -36.49 22.56 -1.10
C PRO A 391 -35.23 21.93 -0.49
N TYR A 392 -34.68 20.97 -1.23
CA TYR A 392 -33.30 20.53 -1.06
C TYR A 392 -32.40 21.71 -1.42
N SER A 393 -31.72 22.26 -0.43
CA SER A 393 -30.81 23.40 -0.63
C SER A 393 -29.40 22.83 -0.94
N PRO A 394 -28.82 23.05 -2.12
CA PRO A 394 -27.44 22.66 -2.39
C PRO A 394 -26.50 23.54 -1.55
N ILE A 395 -25.56 22.91 -0.87
CA ILE A 395 -24.51 23.59 -0.09
C ILE A 395 -23.69 24.44 -1.08
N PRO A 396 -23.45 25.72 -0.81
CA PRO A 396 -22.69 26.56 -1.74
C PRO A 396 -21.26 26.06 -1.90
N PRO A 397 -20.69 26.06 -3.12
CA PRO A 397 -19.33 25.59 -3.39
C PRO A 397 -18.24 26.30 -2.59
N LEU A 398 -18.49 27.50 -2.07
CA LEU A 398 -17.60 28.24 -1.18
C LEU A 398 -17.34 27.55 0.18
N ILE A 399 -18.27 26.74 0.69
CA ILE A 399 -18.06 26.02 1.95
C ILE A 399 -17.12 24.83 1.75
N VAL A 400 -17.23 24.16 0.61
CA VAL A 400 -16.33 23.04 0.26
C VAL A 400 -14.91 23.53 0.01
N ALA A 401 -14.74 24.65 -0.68
CA ALA A 401 -13.43 25.29 -0.89
C ALA A 401 -12.81 25.78 0.43
N GLY A 402 -13.62 26.30 1.36
CA GLY A 402 -13.17 26.73 2.69
C GLY A 402 -12.67 25.56 3.54
N LEU A 403 -13.33 24.40 3.48
CA LEU A 403 -12.91 23.19 4.21
C LEU A 403 -11.62 22.60 3.62
N VAL A 404 -11.44 22.61 2.31
CA VAL A 404 -10.20 22.16 1.65
C VAL A 404 -9.04 23.09 1.98
N LEU A 405 -9.25 24.41 1.97
CA LEU A 405 -8.21 25.38 2.33
C LEU A 405 -7.87 25.34 3.84
N ALA A 406 -8.84 25.12 4.71
CA ALA A 406 -8.62 24.90 6.15
C ALA A 406 -7.84 23.61 6.39
N PHE A 407 -8.14 22.55 5.64
CA PHE A 407 -7.44 21.27 5.68
C PHE A 407 -5.97 21.40 5.25
N LEU A 408 -5.70 22.13 4.17
CA LEU A 408 -4.33 22.42 3.70
C LEU A 408 -3.58 23.40 4.60
N GLY A 409 -4.29 24.35 5.22
CA GLY A 409 -3.74 25.28 6.21
C GLY A 409 -3.35 24.60 7.52
N LEU A 410 -4.17 23.67 8.02
CA LEU A 410 -3.88 22.84 9.19
C LEU A 410 -2.72 21.88 8.93
N LEU A 411 -2.62 21.32 7.73
CA LEU A 411 -1.49 20.48 7.32
C LEU A 411 -0.18 21.27 7.37
N ARG A 412 -0.15 22.52 6.90
CA ARG A 412 1.04 23.40 6.95
C ARG A 412 1.42 23.82 8.37
N LEU A 413 0.44 24.10 9.24
CA LEU A 413 0.68 24.44 10.64
C LEU A 413 1.19 23.27 11.46
N SER A 414 0.66 22.07 11.22
CA SER A 414 1.12 20.83 11.88
C SER A 414 2.56 20.46 11.47
N LEU A 415 2.91 20.64 10.19
CA LEU A 415 4.26 20.39 9.68
C LEU A 415 5.30 21.41 10.21
N LYS A 416 4.89 22.66 10.44
CA LYS A 416 5.78 23.72 10.95
C LYS A 416 6.12 23.56 12.44
N ASN A 417 5.28 22.87 13.20
CA ASN A 417 5.48 22.68 14.65
C ASN A 417 6.20 21.35 14.99
N ARG A 418 6.57 20.53 14.01
CA ARG A 418 7.31 19.29 14.18
C ARG A 418 8.76 19.44 13.70
N ASN A 419 9.64 19.94 14.55
CA ASN A 419 11.05 19.54 14.56
C ASN A 419 11.16 18.11 15.12
N GLY A 420 10.47 17.16 14.51
CA GLY A 420 10.43 15.76 14.90
C GLY A 420 11.06 14.91 13.82
N LYS A 421 11.92 14.02 14.18
CA LYS A 421 12.63 13.03 13.37
C LYS A 421 11.72 12.34 12.37
N PRO A 422 12.21 12.02 11.16
CA PRO A 422 11.46 11.19 10.21
C PRO A 422 11.26 9.79 10.79
N ASP A 423 10.02 9.29 10.71
CA ASP A 423 9.55 8.01 11.27
C ASP A 423 10.24 6.74 10.68
N GLY A 424 11.30 6.90 9.91
CA GLY A 424 12.00 5.81 9.23
C GLY A 424 13.44 5.56 9.65
N GLU A 425 14.09 6.45 10.39
CA GLU A 425 15.54 6.34 10.64
C GLU A 425 15.93 5.72 12.00
N ASP A 426 15.04 5.68 12.98
CA ASP A 426 15.40 5.23 14.34
C ASP A 426 15.53 3.69 14.49
N ASP A 427 15.08 2.90 13.52
CA ASP A 427 15.12 1.41 13.60
C ASP A 427 16.42 0.78 13.07
N LEU A 428 17.37 1.56 12.53
CA LEU A 428 18.61 1.04 11.93
C LEU A 428 19.88 1.30 12.75
N ARG A 429 19.79 1.78 13.99
CA ARG A 429 20.99 1.89 14.84
C ARG A 429 21.26 0.56 15.53
N PRO A 430 22.46 -0.05 15.33
CA PRO A 430 22.90 -1.14 16.18
C PRO A 430 23.07 -0.59 17.62
N GLY A 431 22.60 -1.38 18.60
CA GLY A 431 22.75 -1.05 20.01
C GLY A 431 24.22 -0.80 20.37
N PRO A 432 24.50 0.03 21.38
CA PRO A 432 25.86 0.40 21.73
C PRO A 432 26.62 -0.82 22.23
N THR A 433 27.64 -1.21 21.48
CA THR A 433 28.69 -2.11 21.97
C THR A 433 29.41 -1.39 23.13
N ALA A 434 29.21 -1.90 24.34
CA ALA A 434 29.93 -1.45 25.52
C ALA A 434 31.42 -1.72 25.34
N VAL A 435 32.19 -0.71 24.98
CA VAL A 435 33.65 -0.71 25.11
C VAL A 435 33.96 -0.37 26.55
N ARG A 436 34.47 -1.32 27.30
CA ARG A 436 35.10 -1.06 28.60
C ARG A 436 36.44 -0.37 28.37
N PRO A 437 36.75 0.72 29.08
CA PRO A 437 38.14 1.25 29.14
C PRO A 437 39.00 0.40 30.03
N ARG A 438 40.26 0.27 29.62
CA ARG A 438 41.34 -0.21 30.45
C ARG A 438 41.69 0.85 31.51
#